data_be0210a9bda903ee9b15923ce36a4e12
#
_entry.id   be0210a9bda903ee9b15923ce36a4e12
#
_cell.length_a   1.000
_cell.length_b   1.000
_cell.length_c   1.000
_cell.angle_alpha   90.00
_cell.angle_beta   90.00
_cell.angle_gamma   90.00
#
_symmetry.space_group_name_H-M   'P 1'
#
loop_
_entity.id
_entity.type
_entity.pdbx_description
1 polymer ?
#
loop_
_entity_poly.entity_id
_entity_poly.type
_entity_poly.pdbx_seq_one_letter_code
_entity_poly.pdbx_strand_id
1 'polypeptide(L)'
;MSALWQSWLHGDLPWLVLTLGAYLLAVWLYKRSNFYPLLVPVFTAVALVVAVLLATNTPYAQYRAGVQWLTFLIGPATVALGVPLYTQRQRIRALWRPIAVALLVGCVVGLTGAMGIAWVLGGSWQTLVSLAPKSATIPIALPMAERLGGEPSLAAVAVAVTGVAG
;
A
#
# COMPACT_ATOMS: atom_id res chain seq x y z
N MET A 1 10.43 -31.40 18.52
CA MET A 1 9.49 -30.76 17.59
C MET A 1 9.74 -29.27 17.40
N SER A 2 10.37 -28.58 18.34
CA SER A 2 10.67 -27.12 18.26
C SER A 2 11.73 -26.72 17.22
N ALA A 3 12.75 -27.55 17.01
CA ALA A 3 13.87 -27.24 16.10
C ALA A 3 13.49 -27.26 14.61
N LEU A 4 12.57 -28.13 14.20
CA LEU A 4 12.10 -28.19 12.82
C LEU A 4 11.22 -26.99 12.46
N TRP A 5 10.40 -26.50 13.40
CA TRP A 5 9.61 -25.29 13.20
C TRP A 5 10.51 -24.04 13.09
N GLN A 6 11.59 -23.98 13.86
CA GLN A 6 12.53 -22.87 13.80
C GLN A 6 13.31 -22.85 12.48
N SER A 7 13.73 -23.98 11.96
CA SER A 7 14.42 -24.05 10.66
C SER A 7 13.50 -23.70 9.48
N TRP A 8 12.21 -24.01 9.58
CA TRP A 8 11.21 -23.59 8.58
C TRP A 8 10.95 -22.08 8.64
N LEU A 9 10.87 -21.50 9.83
CA LEU A 9 10.64 -20.06 10.01
C LEU A 9 11.83 -19.19 9.57
N HIS A 10 13.03 -19.76 9.42
CA HIS A 10 14.22 -19.07 8.92
C HIS A 10 14.34 -19.09 7.38
N GLY A 11 13.49 -19.83 6.67
CA GLY A 11 13.44 -19.85 5.22
C GLY A 11 12.52 -18.76 4.66
N ASP A 12 12.76 -18.30 3.43
CA ASP A 12 11.95 -17.31 2.74
C ASP A 12 10.56 -17.87 2.32
N LEU A 13 10.51 -19.17 2.03
CA LEU A 13 9.31 -19.83 1.51
C LEU A 13 8.08 -19.76 2.44
N PRO A 14 8.18 -20.01 3.76
CA PRO A 14 7.02 -19.98 4.64
C PRO A 14 6.33 -18.61 4.68
N TRP A 15 7.11 -17.52 4.66
CA TRP A 15 6.58 -16.16 4.67
C TRP A 15 5.88 -15.79 3.37
N LEU A 16 6.40 -16.28 2.24
CA LEU A 16 5.74 -16.14 0.93
C LEU A 16 4.41 -16.90 0.92
N VAL A 17 4.40 -18.16 1.35
CA VAL A 17 3.18 -18.99 1.42
C VAL A 17 2.17 -18.39 2.38
N LEU A 18 2.61 -17.90 3.55
CA LEU A 18 1.77 -17.19 4.51
C LEU A 18 1.09 -15.97 3.88
N THR A 19 1.88 -15.12 3.21
CA THR A 19 1.37 -13.88 2.61
C THR A 19 0.38 -14.17 1.48
N LEU A 20 0.71 -15.10 0.58
CA LEU A 20 -0.17 -15.51 -0.51
C LEU A 20 -1.44 -16.21 0.01
N GLY A 21 -1.30 -17.09 1.01
CA GLY A 21 -2.41 -17.76 1.66
C GLY A 21 -3.34 -16.78 2.37
N ALA A 22 -2.79 -15.84 3.13
CA ALA A 22 -3.56 -14.78 3.78
C ALA A 22 -4.32 -13.92 2.76
N TYR A 23 -3.70 -13.59 1.63
CA TYR A 23 -4.34 -12.82 0.57
C TYR A 23 -5.47 -13.61 -0.12
N LEU A 24 -5.25 -14.88 -0.47
CA LEU A 24 -6.28 -15.73 -1.06
C LEU A 24 -7.47 -15.92 -0.12
N LEU A 25 -7.20 -16.11 1.17
CA LEU A 25 -8.22 -16.23 2.21
C LEU A 25 -9.01 -14.93 2.35
N ALA A 26 -8.32 -13.78 2.34
CA ALA A 26 -8.94 -12.46 2.36
C ALA A 26 -9.86 -12.23 1.15
N VAL A 27 -9.41 -12.59 -0.06
CA VAL A 27 -10.21 -12.51 -1.30
C VAL A 27 -11.43 -13.43 -1.23
N TRP A 28 -11.26 -14.65 -0.71
CA TRP A 28 -12.37 -15.58 -0.53
C TRP A 28 -13.41 -15.03 0.45
N LEU A 29 -12.94 -14.49 1.59
CA LEU A 29 -13.80 -13.88 2.61
C LEU A 29 -14.55 -12.66 2.05
N TYR A 30 -13.85 -11.80 1.30
CA TYR A 30 -14.43 -10.64 0.64
C TYR A 30 -15.57 -11.02 -0.33
N LYS A 31 -15.33 -12.03 -1.18
CA LYS A 31 -16.36 -12.54 -2.11
C LYS A 31 -17.55 -13.14 -1.37
N ARG A 32 -17.30 -13.85 -0.26
CA ARG A 32 -18.37 -14.46 0.55
C ARG A 32 -19.17 -13.44 1.35
N SER A 33 -18.57 -12.32 1.74
CA SER A 33 -19.21 -11.22 2.46
C SER A 33 -19.94 -10.23 1.56
N ASN A 34 -20.28 -10.64 0.33
CA ASN A 34 -21.02 -9.81 -0.64
C ASN A 34 -20.37 -8.45 -0.89
N PHE A 35 -19.04 -8.40 -1.01
CA PHE A 35 -18.23 -7.20 -1.29
C PHE A 35 -18.33 -6.10 -0.21
N TYR A 36 -18.40 -6.50 1.04
CA TYR A 36 -18.50 -5.54 2.15
C TYR A 36 -17.28 -4.61 2.20
N PRO A 37 -17.46 -3.25 2.20
CA PRO A 37 -16.36 -2.29 2.01
C PRO A 37 -15.24 -2.35 3.06
N LEU A 38 -15.54 -2.79 4.29
CA LEU A 38 -14.54 -2.93 5.35
C LEU A 38 -13.65 -4.17 5.24
N LEU A 39 -14.09 -5.15 4.42
CA LEU A 39 -13.36 -6.41 4.20
C LEU A 39 -12.51 -6.36 2.92
N VAL A 40 -12.02 -5.18 2.54
CA VAL A 40 -11.10 -5.06 1.40
C VAL A 40 -9.94 -6.05 1.58
N PRO A 41 -9.64 -6.89 0.56
CA PRO A 41 -8.69 -8.00 0.69
C PRO A 41 -7.32 -7.60 1.21
N VAL A 42 -6.87 -6.39 0.88
CA VAL A 42 -5.56 -5.87 1.34
C VAL A 42 -5.54 -5.71 2.86
N PHE A 43 -6.58 -5.09 3.46
CA PHE A 43 -6.63 -4.88 4.91
C PHE A 43 -6.79 -6.18 5.68
N THR A 44 -7.68 -7.05 5.18
CA THR A 44 -7.90 -8.36 5.80
C THR A 44 -6.64 -9.22 5.74
N ALA A 45 -5.92 -9.21 4.62
CA ALA A 45 -4.65 -9.93 4.48
C ALA A 45 -3.58 -9.36 5.42
N VAL A 46 -3.44 -8.03 5.49
CA VAL A 46 -2.49 -7.38 6.42
C VAL A 46 -2.84 -7.72 7.87
N ALA A 47 -4.11 -7.63 8.26
CA ALA A 47 -4.55 -7.98 9.62
C ALA A 47 -4.22 -9.44 9.96
N LEU A 48 -4.45 -10.38 9.03
CA LEU A 48 -4.10 -11.79 9.21
C LEU A 48 -2.60 -11.99 9.37
N VAL A 49 -1.78 -11.38 8.51
CA VAL A 49 -0.31 -11.48 8.61
C VAL A 49 0.18 -10.90 9.94
N VAL A 50 -0.31 -9.71 10.34
CA VAL A 50 0.05 -9.09 11.61
C VAL A 50 -0.36 -9.97 12.79
N ALA A 51 -1.57 -10.54 12.78
CA ALA A 51 -2.02 -11.47 13.82
C ALA A 51 -1.11 -12.68 13.97
N VAL A 52 -0.66 -13.28 12.84
CA VAL A 52 0.29 -14.40 12.85
C VAL A 52 1.65 -13.96 13.38
N LEU A 53 2.17 -12.80 12.96
CA LEU A 53 3.47 -12.29 13.46
C LEU A 53 3.43 -12.04 14.98
N LEU A 54 2.34 -11.50 15.51
CA LEU A 54 2.15 -11.30 16.94
C LEU A 54 2.03 -12.64 17.69
N ALA A 55 1.28 -13.59 17.15
CA ALA A 55 1.11 -14.91 17.75
C ALA A 55 2.42 -15.71 17.79
N THR A 56 3.27 -15.55 16.78
CA THR A 56 4.57 -16.22 16.68
C THR A 56 5.72 -15.44 17.33
N ASN A 57 5.46 -14.23 17.86
CA ASN A 57 6.48 -13.29 18.36
C ASN A 57 7.63 -13.07 17.37
N THR A 58 7.33 -13.05 16.06
CA THR A 58 8.33 -12.89 15.02
C THR A 58 8.55 -11.41 14.74
N PRO A 59 9.80 -10.91 14.76
CA PRO A 59 10.08 -9.51 14.45
C PRO A 59 9.79 -9.23 12.96
N TYR A 60 9.21 -8.07 12.68
CA TYR A 60 8.87 -7.63 11.31
C TYR A 60 10.06 -7.68 10.34
N ALA A 61 11.29 -7.43 10.84
CA ALA A 61 12.50 -7.49 10.04
C ALA A 61 12.73 -8.87 9.41
N GLN A 62 12.43 -9.94 10.14
CA GLN A 62 12.55 -11.32 9.64
C GLN A 62 11.48 -11.62 8.57
N TYR A 63 10.25 -11.22 8.81
CA TYR A 63 9.18 -11.33 7.81
C TYR A 63 9.53 -10.58 6.53
N ARG A 64 10.00 -9.32 6.64
CA ARG A 64 10.38 -8.47 5.51
C ARG A 64 11.48 -9.11 4.67
N ALA A 65 12.48 -9.73 5.29
CA ALA A 65 13.54 -10.47 4.58
C ALA A 65 12.95 -11.64 3.77
N GLY A 66 12.06 -12.43 4.39
CA GLY A 66 11.45 -13.59 3.73
C GLY A 66 10.49 -13.26 2.57
N VAL A 67 9.93 -12.04 2.52
CA VAL A 67 9.03 -11.61 1.43
C VAL A 67 9.72 -10.71 0.40
N GLN A 68 11.05 -10.63 0.40
CA GLN A 68 11.81 -9.75 -0.50
C GLN A 68 11.53 -10.03 -1.99
N TRP A 69 11.25 -11.27 -2.36
CA TRP A 69 10.84 -11.64 -3.71
C TRP A 69 9.54 -11.00 -4.16
N LEU A 70 8.56 -10.81 -3.25
CA LEU A 70 7.34 -10.07 -3.56
C LEU A 70 7.63 -8.60 -3.84
N THR A 71 8.55 -8.01 -3.06
CA THR A 71 8.99 -6.63 -3.29
C THR A 71 9.67 -6.47 -4.65
N PHE A 72 10.48 -7.44 -5.06
CA PHE A 72 11.08 -7.45 -6.41
C PHE A 72 10.02 -7.51 -7.52
N LEU A 73 8.95 -8.28 -7.34
CA LEU A 73 7.87 -8.40 -8.31
C LEU A 73 7.04 -7.11 -8.48
N ILE A 74 7.12 -6.16 -7.56
CA ILE A 74 6.44 -4.85 -7.69
C ILE A 74 6.93 -4.11 -8.93
N GLY A 75 8.23 -4.19 -9.25
CA GLY A 75 8.80 -3.56 -10.45
C GLY A 75 8.13 -4.04 -11.75
N PRO A 76 8.22 -5.32 -12.10
CA PRO A 76 7.54 -5.88 -13.28
C PRO A 76 6.02 -5.66 -13.27
N ALA A 77 5.36 -5.78 -12.11
CA ALA A 77 3.92 -5.52 -12.01
C ALA A 77 3.58 -4.06 -12.33
N THR A 78 4.38 -3.12 -11.88
CA THR A 78 4.20 -1.69 -12.19
C THR A 78 4.38 -1.41 -13.68
N VAL A 79 5.37 -2.04 -14.31
CA VAL A 79 5.58 -1.95 -15.77
C VAL A 79 4.40 -2.55 -16.55
N ALA A 80 3.83 -3.65 -16.07
CA ALA A 80 2.67 -4.30 -16.68
C ALA A 80 1.43 -3.39 -16.71
N LEU A 81 1.28 -2.46 -15.77
CA LEU A 81 0.23 -1.43 -15.80
C LEU A 81 0.34 -0.48 -17.00
N GLY A 82 1.51 -0.39 -17.62
CA GLY A 82 1.70 0.35 -18.87
C GLY A 82 0.98 -0.25 -20.07
N VAL A 83 0.70 -1.56 -20.06
CA VAL A 83 0.05 -2.26 -21.20
C VAL A 83 -1.37 -1.71 -21.46
N PRO A 84 -2.28 -1.61 -20.48
CA PRO A 84 -3.60 -1.01 -20.68
C PRO A 84 -3.53 0.46 -21.12
N LEU A 85 -2.55 1.22 -20.63
CA LEU A 85 -2.35 2.61 -21.05
C LEU A 85 -1.90 2.68 -22.52
N TYR A 86 -1.02 1.80 -22.95
CA TYR A 86 -0.57 1.72 -24.31
C TYR A 86 -1.69 1.33 -25.28
N THR A 87 -2.53 0.38 -24.92
CA THR A 87 -3.68 -0.02 -25.74
C THR A 87 -4.69 1.11 -25.92
N GLN A 88 -4.82 2.00 -24.94
CA GLN A 88 -5.72 3.15 -24.99
C GLN A 88 -5.04 4.46 -25.41
N ARG A 89 -3.82 4.39 -25.96
CA ARG A 89 -3.01 5.59 -26.29
C ARG A 89 -3.72 6.60 -27.20
N GLN A 90 -4.53 6.14 -28.15
CA GLN A 90 -5.26 7.03 -29.06
C GLN A 90 -6.31 7.85 -28.31
N ARG A 91 -7.04 7.20 -27.38
CA ARG A 91 -8.03 7.87 -26.54
C ARG A 91 -7.38 8.86 -25.57
N ILE A 92 -6.24 8.46 -24.98
CA ILE A 92 -5.45 9.32 -24.09
C ILE A 92 -4.95 10.54 -24.87
N ARG A 93 -4.44 10.37 -26.09
CA ARG A 93 -3.98 11.47 -26.95
C ARG A 93 -5.12 12.41 -27.35
N ALA A 94 -6.32 11.89 -27.61
CA ALA A 94 -7.48 12.71 -27.94
C ALA A 94 -7.95 13.55 -26.74
N LEU A 95 -7.82 13.02 -25.52
CA LEU A 95 -8.31 13.64 -24.28
C LEU A 95 -7.16 14.16 -23.38
N TRP A 96 -5.95 14.36 -23.91
CA TRP A 96 -4.79 14.70 -23.08
C TRP A 96 -4.97 16.01 -22.29
N ARG A 97 -5.62 17.04 -22.90
CA ARG A 97 -5.86 18.33 -22.24
C ARG A 97 -6.78 18.19 -21.03
N PRO A 98 -8.00 17.64 -21.14
CA PRO A 98 -8.87 17.45 -19.99
C PRO A 98 -8.26 16.51 -18.94
N ILE A 99 -7.55 15.47 -19.35
CA ILE A 99 -6.84 14.57 -18.42
C ILE A 99 -5.77 15.33 -17.65
N ALA A 100 -4.92 16.11 -18.34
CA ALA A 100 -3.86 16.88 -17.68
C ALA A 100 -4.42 17.90 -16.69
N VAL A 101 -5.46 18.64 -17.10
CA VAL A 101 -6.11 19.64 -16.22
C VAL A 101 -6.74 18.93 -15.00
N ALA A 102 -7.47 17.84 -15.21
CA ALA A 102 -8.10 17.10 -14.12
C ALA A 102 -7.09 16.54 -13.13
N LEU A 103 -5.97 16.00 -13.63
CA LEU A 103 -4.88 15.49 -12.79
C LEU A 103 -4.20 16.61 -12.00
N LEU A 104 -3.88 17.75 -12.64
CA LEU A 104 -3.26 18.88 -11.96
C LEU A 104 -4.18 19.46 -10.88
N VAL A 105 -5.44 19.75 -11.24
CA VAL A 105 -6.41 20.29 -10.28
C VAL A 105 -6.65 19.29 -9.15
N GLY A 106 -6.87 18.02 -9.47
CA GLY A 106 -7.08 16.97 -8.46
C GLY A 106 -5.88 16.82 -7.52
N CYS A 107 -4.66 16.88 -8.07
CA CYS A 107 -3.43 16.81 -7.27
C CYS A 107 -3.31 18.02 -6.33
N VAL A 108 -3.48 19.25 -6.86
CA VAL A 108 -3.39 20.47 -6.05
C VAL A 108 -4.47 20.50 -4.97
N VAL A 109 -5.72 20.24 -5.32
CA VAL A 109 -6.84 20.23 -4.36
C VAL A 109 -6.67 19.11 -3.32
N GLY A 110 -6.29 17.92 -3.75
CA GLY A 110 -6.07 16.79 -2.84
C GLY A 110 -4.93 17.03 -1.85
N LEU A 111 -3.83 17.64 -2.32
CA LEU A 111 -2.66 17.94 -1.50
C LEU A 111 -2.96 19.10 -0.53
N THR A 112 -3.44 20.23 -1.06
CA THR A 112 -3.73 21.41 -0.24
C THR A 112 -4.88 21.16 0.74
N GLY A 113 -5.91 20.40 0.33
CA GLY A 113 -7.01 20.04 1.20
C GLY A 113 -6.56 19.16 2.37
N ALA A 114 -5.76 18.14 2.11
CA ALA A 114 -5.26 17.27 3.18
C ALA A 114 -4.33 18.00 4.16
N MET A 115 -3.37 18.76 3.61
CA MET A 115 -2.45 19.54 4.44
C MET A 115 -3.18 20.66 5.17
N GLY A 116 -4.15 21.34 4.52
CA GLY A 116 -4.94 22.40 5.12
C GLY A 116 -5.79 21.90 6.29
N ILE A 117 -6.48 20.78 6.13
CA ILE A 117 -7.27 20.17 7.22
C ILE A 117 -6.34 19.77 8.38
N ALA A 118 -5.23 19.11 8.10
CA ALA A 118 -4.28 18.71 9.12
C ALA A 118 -3.68 19.93 9.87
N TRP A 119 -3.43 21.03 9.15
CA TRP A 119 -2.93 22.28 9.73
C TRP A 119 -3.96 22.93 10.65
N VAL A 120 -5.21 23.03 10.22
CA VAL A 120 -6.32 23.57 11.03
C VAL A 120 -6.54 22.74 12.31
N LEU A 121 -6.33 21.42 12.24
CA LEU A 121 -6.41 20.52 13.41
C LEU A 121 -5.16 20.57 14.31
N GLY A 122 -4.21 21.47 14.04
CA GLY A 122 -3.00 21.61 14.86
C GLY A 122 -1.91 20.58 14.56
N GLY A 123 -1.95 19.93 13.42
CA GLY A 123 -0.92 18.97 12.99
C GLY A 123 0.47 19.61 12.91
N SER A 124 1.49 18.90 13.40
CA SER A 124 2.89 19.32 13.26
C SER A 124 3.32 19.37 11.80
N TRP A 125 4.39 20.13 11.50
CA TRP A 125 4.98 20.15 10.16
C TRP A 125 5.30 18.75 9.63
N GLN A 126 5.81 17.88 10.49
CA GLN A 126 6.10 16.50 10.16
C GLN A 126 4.85 15.72 9.74
N THR A 127 3.73 15.94 10.43
CA THR A 127 2.43 15.33 10.08
C THR A 127 1.93 15.83 8.72
N LEU A 128 2.00 17.15 8.47
CA LEU A 128 1.59 17.75 7.20
C LEU A 128 2.35 17.16 6.02
N VAL A 129 3.67 17.06 6.15
CA VAL A 129 4.55 16.53 5.11
C VAL A 129 4.33 15.03 4.88
N SER A 130 4.01 14.28 5.94
CA SER A 130 3.68 12.85 5.84
C SER A 130 2.37 12.60 5.08
N LEU A 131 1.42 13.53 5.16
CA LEU A 131 0.14 13.44 4.45
C LEU A 131 0.23 13.91 2.99
N ALA A 132 1.27 14.64 2.61
CA ALA A 132 1.43 15.13 1.25
C ALA A 132 1.34 14.03 0.18
N PRO A 133 2.05 12.89 0.30
CA PRO A 133 2.00 11.81 -0.67
C PRO A 133 0.82 10.83 -0.51
N LYS A 134 -0.23 11.16 0.27
CA LYS A 134 -1.35 10.25 0.58
C LYS A 134 -2.08 9.66 -0.62
N SER A 135 -2.05 10.34 -1.76
CA SER A 135 -2.71 9.90 -3.00
C SER A 135 -1.75 9.18 -3.96
N ALA A 136 -0.49 8.99 -3.57
CA ALA A 136 0.47 8.19 -4.30
C ALA A 136 0.38 6.71 -3.89
N THR A 137 1.08 5.84 -4.62
CA THR A 137 1.24 4.44 -4.21
C THR A 137 2.28 4.30 -3.09
N ILE A 138 2.11 3.33 -2.20
CA ILE A 138 3.00 3.11 -1.04
C ILE A 138 4.49 3.11 -1.41
N PRO A 139 4.96 2.40 -2.47
CA PRO A 139 6.37 2.39 -2.85
C PRO A 139 6.95 3.77 -3.20
N ILE A 140 6.12 4.72 -3.60
CA ILE A 140 6.52 6.08 -3.92
C ILE A 140 6.33 6.99 -2.71
N ALA A 141 5.25 6.81 -1.97
CA ALA A 141 4.87 7.66 -0.84
C ALA A 141 5.88 7.59 0.32
N LEU A 142 6.39 6.39 0.64
CA LEU A 142 7.31 6.20 1.76
C LEU A 142 8.65 6.95 1.55
N PRO A 143 9.40 6.72 0.46
CA PRO A 143 10.63 7.44 0.22
C PRO A 143 10.42 8.95 0.06
N MET A 144 9.27 9.36 -0.45
CA MET A 144 8.93 10.77 -0.60
C MET A 144 8.71 11.43 0.76
N ALA A 145 7.93 10.81 1.65
CA ALA A 145 7.71 11.30 3.01
C ALA A 145 9.04 11.42 3.78
N GLU A 146 9.88 10.39 3.70
CA GLU A 146 11.20 10.37 4.35
C GLU A 146 12.10 11.52 3.87
N ARG A 147 12.20 11.73 2.55
CA ARG A 147 13.00 12.81 1.97
C ARG A 147 12.50 14.21 2.34
N LEU A 148 11.23 14.36 2.58
CA LEU A 148 10.62 15.63 2.97
C LEU A 148 10.65 15.87 4.49
N GLY A 149 11.22 14.94 5.25
CA GLY A 149 11.28 15.02 6.72
C GLY A 149 9.98 14.63 7.42
N GLY A 150 9.10 13.90 6.75
CA GLY A 150 7.90 13.30 7.30
C GLY A 150 8.14 11.92 7.92
N GLU A 151 7.09 11.34 8.48
CA GLU A 151 7.08 10.00 9.06
C GLU A 151 6.58 8.98 8.03
N PRO A 152 7.42 8.01 7.56
CA PRO A 152 7.02 7.04 6.55
C PRO A 152 5.86 6.15 6.99
N SER A 153 5.78 5.78 8.27
CA SER A 153 4.69 4.97 8.81
C SER A 153 3.35 5.70 8.71
N LEU A 154 3.32 6.98 9.02
CA LEU A 154 2.13 7.82 8.91
C LEU A 154 1.71 7.99 7.43
N ALA A 155 2.68 8.18 6.52
CA ALA A 155 2.42 8.23 5.09
C ALA A 155 1.81 6.92 4.58
N ALA A 156 2.32 5.76 5.01
CA ALA A 156 1.78 4.45 4.65
C ALA A 156 0.31 4.29 5.06
N VAL A 157 -0.01 4.67 6.31
CA VAL A 157 -1.39 4.63 6.83
C VAL A 157 -2.29 5.57 6.03
N ALA A 158 -1.83 6.80 5.75
CA ALA A 158 -2.61 7.78 4.99
C ALA A 158 -2.91 7.29 3.56
N VAL A 159 -1.94 6.70 2.87
CA VAL A 159 -2.13 6.08 1.54
C VAL A 159 -3.12 4.93 1.62
N ALA A 160 -2.98 4.06 2.62
CA ALA A 160 -3.85 2.90 2.80
C ALA A 160 -5.30 3.32 3.05
N VAL A 161 -5.53 4.28 3.96
CA VAL A 161 -6.87 4.82 4.26
C VAL A 161 -7.48 5.51 3.03
N THR A 162 -6.68 6.32 2.30
CA THR A 162 -7.15 6.96 1.07
C THR A 162 -7.52 5.93 0.01
N GLY A 163 -6.78 4.85 -0.13
CA GLY A 163 -7.06 3.78 -1.09
C GLY A 163 -8.34 2.97 -0.78
N VAL A 164 -8.84 3.03 0.44
CA VAL A 164 -10.11 2.37 0.83
C VAL A 164 -11.29 3.33 0.78
N ALA A 165 -11.06 4.57 1.19
CA ALA A 165 -12.13 5.58 1.25
C ALA A 165 -12.46 6.20 -0.11
N GLY A 166 -11.53 6.16 -1.07
CA GLY A 166 -11.68 6.67 -2.44
C GLY A 166 -11.94 5.58 -3.43
#